data_ac8a519aa476fd96625d476296bb1c62
#
_entry.id   ac8a519aa476fd96625d476296bb1c62
#
_cell.length_a   1.000
_cell.length_b   1.000
_cell.length_c   1.000
_cell.angle_alpha   90.00
_cell.angle_beta   90.00
_cell.angle_gamma   90.00
#
_symmetry.space_group_name_H-M   'P 1'
#
loop_
_entity.id
_entity.type
_entity.pdbx_description
1 polymer ?
#
loop_
_entity_poly.entity_id
_entity_poly.type
_entity_poly.pdbx_seq_one_letter_code
_entity_poly.pdbx_strand_id
1 'polypeptide(L)'
;MKIPVGRTAPDRYNRRKSPHWRAELQEEKLMYRETAEQLLAFIEKSPSCFHAIKNMKEILSADGFAELKEEEKWEIEKGGRYFVTRNDSSIVAFTIPETGFTGYRIMASHSDSPTFKIKENPEMEVDKKYVKLNVERYGGMLCAPWFDRPLSVAGRVIVKEGDSFVTKLVDVDRDLLMIPNLAIHMNREVNDGYKYNAQVDMLPLYGDISSKDTFMKAIAKAAE
;
A
#
# COMPACT_ATOMS: atom_id res chain seq x y z
N MET A 1 3.09 -20.13 -4.68
CA MET A 1 2.54 -19.79 -6.02
C MET A 1 3.62 -20.08 -7.06
N LYS A 2 3.53 -21.16 -7.81
CA LYS A 2 4.47 -21.45 -8.90
C LYS A 2 4.07 -20.63 -10.11
N ILE A 3 4.75 -19.51 -10.34
CA ILE A 3 4.69 -18.82 -11.63
C ILE A 3 5.47 -19.68 -12.62
N PRO A 4 4.85 -20.22 -13.67
CA PRO A 4 5.60 -20.98 -14.66
C PRO A 4 6.55 -20.04 -15.41
N VAL A 5 7.83 -20.15 -15.11
CA VAL A 5 8.89 -19.44 -15.83
C VAL A 5 9.08 -20.11 -17.19
N GLY A 6 8.79 -19.36 -18.25
CA GLY A 6 9.31 -19.64 -19.58
C GLY A 6 8.51 -20.59 -20.45
N ARG A 7 7.26 -20.21 -20.78
CA ARG A 7 6.72 -20.55 -22.10
C ARG A 7 6.77 -19.28 -22.95
N THR A 8 7.57 -19.26 -23.99
CA THR A 8 7.38 -18.35 -25.12
C THR A 8 5.90 -18.41 -25.49
N ALA A 9 5.24 -17.25 -25.56
CA ALA A 9 3.84 -17.19 -25.90
C ALA A 9 3.61 -18.03 -27.18
N PRO A 10 2.84 -19.11 -27.13
CA PRO A 10 2.63 -19.91 -28.33
C PRO A 10 1.92 -19.02 -29.32
N ASP A 11 2.37 -19.10 -30.56
CA ASP A 11 1.81 -18.39 -31.69
C ASP A 11 0.28 -18.48 -31.67
N ARG A 12 -0.41 -17.33 -31.49
CA ARG A 12 -1.88 -17.26 -31.41
C ARG A 12 -2.56 -17.88 -32.63
N TYR A 13 -1.87 -17.94 -33.76
CA TYR A 13 -2.35 -18.52 -35.00
C TYR A 13 -2.40 -20.06 -34.94
N ASN A 14 -1.45 -20.71 -34.30
CA ASN A 14 -1.41 -22.18 -34.19
C ASN A 14 -2.33 -22.72 -33.08
N ARG A 15 -2.64 -21.94 -32.04
CA ARG A 15 -3.60 -22.33 -31.00
C ARG A 15 -5.02 -22.60 -31.56
N ARG A 16 -5.46 -21.85 -32.58
CA ARG A 16 -6.80 -22.03 -33.18
C ARG A 16 -6.96 -23.33 -33.94
N LYS A 17 -5.91 -24.10 -34.14
CA LYS A 17 -5.93 -25.41 -34.83
C LYS A 17 -6.05 -26.60 -33.87
N SER A 18 -5.91 -26.40 -32.54
CA SER A 18 -6.14 -27.45 -31.54
C SER A 18 -7.64 -27.70 -31.33
N PRO A 19 -8.11 -28.97 -31.29
CA PRO A 19 -9.51 -29.27 -30.97
C PRO A 19 -9.98 -28.74 -29.62
N HIS A 20 -9.05 -28.48 -28.70
CA HIS A 20 -9.32 -28.03 -27.33
C HIS A 20 -9.05 -26.54 -27.09
N TRP A 21 -8.72 -25.76 -28.12
CA TRP A 21 -8.34 -24.35 -27.98
C TRP A 21 -9.32 -23.47 -27.20
N ARG A 22 -10.63 -23.79 -27.27
CA ARG A 22 -11.67 -23.05 -26.56
C ARG A 22 -11.62 -23.30 -25.05
N ALA A 23 -11.36 -24.54 -24.64
CA ALA A 23 -11.18 -24.90 -23.24
C ALA A 23 -9.90 -24.28 -22.68
N GLU A 24 -8.78 -24.38 -23.43
CA GLU A 24 -7.51 -23.73 -23.06
C GLU A 24 -7.64 -22.21 -22.89
N LEU A 25 -8.41 -21.54 -23.79
CA LEU A 25 -8.70 -20.11 -23.68
C LEU A 25 -9.57 -19.77 -22.47
N GLN A 26 -10.50 -20.64 -22.11
CA GLN A 26 -11.35 -20.46 -20.94
C GLN A 26 -10.56 -20.61 -19.64
N GLU A 27 -9.70 -21.62 -19.56
CA GLU A 27 -8.79 -21.83 -18.43
C GLU A 27 -7.80 -20.66 -18.29
N GLU A 28 -7.21 -20.18 -19.39
CA GLU A 28 -6.33 -19.04 -19.42
C GLU A 28 -7.03 -17.76 -18.89
N LYS A 29 -8.25 -17.51 -19.35
CA LYS A 29 -9.07 -16.37 -18.89
C LYS A 29 -9.42 -16.48 -17.41
N LEU A 30 -9.74 -17.68 -16.92
CA LEU A 30 -10.02 -17.91 -15.50
C LEU A 30 -8.78 -17.64 -14.66
N MET A 31 -7.62 -18.13 -15.07
CA MET A 31 -6.34 -17.90 -14.40
C MET A 31 -5.98 -16.39 -14.33
N TYR A 32 -6.18 -15.64 -15.42
CA TYR A 32 -5.94 -14.20 -15.41
C TYR A 32 -6.89 -13.46 -14.48
N ARG A 33 -8.14 -13.88 -14.44
CA ARG A 33 -9.16 -13.32 -13.55
C ARG A 33 -8.81 -13.58 -12.10
N GLU A 34 -8.51 -14.81 -11.73
CA GLU A 34 -8.10 -15.19 -10.39
C GLU A 34 -6.85 -14.41 -9.92
N THR A 35 -5.85 -14.27 -10.80
CA THR A 35 -4.66 -13.50 -10.52
C THR A 35 -4.98 -12.02 -10.30
N ALA A 36 -5.88 -11.45 -11.10
CA ALA A 36 -6.31 -10.06 -10.92
C ALA A 36 -7.11 -9.86 -9.63
N GLU A 37 -8.00 -10.79 -9.29
CA GLU A 37 -8.77 -10.77 -8.04
C GLU A 37 -7.84 -10.89 -6.81
N GLN A 38 -6.81 -11.74 -6.88
CA GLN A 38 -5.80 -11.84 -5.83
C GLN A 38 -5.01 -10.54 -5.67
N LEU A 39 -4.65 -9.87 -6.77
CA LEU A 39 -3.98 -8.58 -6.73
C LEU A 39 -4.88 -7.50 -6.12
N LEU A 40 -6.14 -7.44 -6.51
CA LEU A 40 -7.10 -6.48 -5.94
C LEU A 40 -7.28 -6.69 -4.44
N ALA A 41 -7.42 -7.94 -3.99
CA ALA A 41 -7.53 -8.28 -2.58
C ALA A 41 -6.24 -7.93 -1.79
N PHE A 42 -5.06 -8.08 -2.41
CA PHE A 42 -3.80 -7.64 -1.81
C PHE A 42 -3.74 -6.12 -1.66
N ILE A 43 -4.16 -5.37 -2.70
CA ILE A 43 -4.19 -3.89 -2.68
C ILE A 43 -5.15 -3.41 -1.60
N GLU A 44 -6.36 -3.98 -1.51
CA GLU A 44 -7.37 -3.62 -0.53
C GLU A 44 -6.88 -3.79 0.92
N LYS A 45 -6.16 -4.88 1.20
CA LYS A 45 -5.55 -5.15 2.50
C LYS A 45 -4.27 -4.36 2.78
N SER A 46 -3.79 -3.57 1.83
CA SER A 46 -2.48 -2.90 1.89
C SER A 46 -2.60 -1.37 1.78
N PRO A 47 -3.35 -0.70 2.68
CA PRO A 47 -3.59 0.74 2.60
C PRO A 47 -2.33 1.59 2.90
N SER A 48 -1.26 0.99 3.42
CA SER A 48 0.04 1.62 3.61
C SER A 48 1.19 0.67 3.29
N CYS A 49 2.42 1.18 3.11
CA CYS A 49 3.60 0.34 2.90
C CYS A 49 3.82 -0.67 4.03
N PHE A 50 3.47 -0.33 5.26
CA PHE A 50 3.59 -1.23 6.41
C PHE A 50 2.61 -2.41 6.32
N HIS A 51 1.37 -2.16 5.89
CA HIS A 51 0.38 -3.20 5.63
C HIS A 51 0.82 -4.07 4.44
N ALA A 52 1.36 -3.48 3.38
CA ALA A 52 1.87 -4.21 2.23
C ALA A 52 2.98 -5.18 2.64
N ILE A 53 3.95 -4.73 3.45
CA ILE A 53 5.04 -5.59 3.93
C ILE A 53 4.49 -6.69 4.85
N LYS A 54 3.57 -6.39 5.76
CA LYS A 54 2.91 -7.41 6.60
C LYS A 54 2.26 -8.50 5.74
N ASN A 55 1.46 -8.10 4.75
CA ASN A 55 0.78 -9.04 3.85
C ASN A 55 1.77 -9.85 3.00
N MET A 56 2.88 -9.25 2.55
CA MET A 56 3.95 -9.97 1.86
C MET A 56 4.63 -11.01 2.78
N LYS A 57 4.91 -10.66 4.04
CA LYS A 57 5.45 -11.61 5.03
C LYS A 57 4.52 -12.82 5.20
N GLU A 58 3.23 -12.59 5.35
CA GLU A 58 2.23 -13.65 5.49
C GLU A 58 2.21 -14.57 4.26
N ILE A 59 2.21 -14.01 3.05
CA ILE A 59 2.24 -14.78 1.80
C ILE A 59 3.53 -15.59 1.68
N LEU A 60 4.69 -14.99 1.96
CA LEU A 60 5.98 -15.67 1.87
C LEU A 60 6.09 -16.79 2.90
N SER A 61 5.65 -16.54 4.14
CA SER A 61 5.64 -17.55 5.20
C SER A 61 4.73 -18.74 4.85
N ALA A 62 3.54 -18.45 4.31
CA ALA A 62 2.61 -19.50 3.84
C ALA A 62 3.19 -20.32 2.67
N ASP A 63 4.07 -19.72 1.85
CA ASP A 63 4.78 -20.40 0.77
C ASP A 63 6.11 -21.03 1.22
N GLY A 64 6.39 -21.10 2.51
CA GLY A 64 7.52 -21.81 3.12
C GLY A 64 8.83 -21.02 3.12
N PHE A 65 8.81 -19.71 3.02
CA PHE A 65 9.98 -18.87 3.27
C PHE A 65 10.20 -18.70 4.77
N ALA A 66 11.45 -18.80 5.21
CA ALA A 66 11.85 -18.49 6.57
C ALA A 66 12.22 -17.01 6.73
N GLU A 67 11.73 -16.36 7.78
CA GLU A 67 12.11 -14.99 8.11
C GLU A 67 13.51 -14.97 8.75
N LEU A 68 14.36 -14.11 8.23
CA LEU A 68 15.68 -13.79 8.79
C LEU A 68 15.62 -12.42 9.45
N LYS A 69 16.35 -12.25 10.53
CA LYS A 69 16.50 -10.96 11.20
C LYS A 69 17.85 -10.34 10.84
N GLU A 70 17.86 -9.02 10.57
CA GLU A 70 19.09 -8.33 10.17
C GLU A 70 20.19 -8.38 11.22
N GLU A 71 19.82 -8.35 12.49
CA GLU A 71 20.71 -8.34 13.64
C GLU A 71 21.26 -9.71 14.02
N GLU A 72 20.75 -10.79 13.42
CA GLU A 72 21.16 -12.16 13.72
C GLU A 72 22.12 -12.71 12.66
N LYS A 73 22.94 -13.70 13.02
CA LYS A 73 23.73 -14.44 12.05
C LYS A 73 22.85 -15.36 11.23
N TRP A 74 22.87 -15.19 9.92
CA TRP A 74 22.07 -16.02 9.03
C TRP A 74 22.69 -17.38 8.77
N GLU A 75 21.89 -18.42 8.96
CA GLU A 75 22.22 -19.78 8.58
C GLU A 75 21.48 -20.12 7.29
N ILE A 76 22.21 -20.10 6.18
CA ILE A 76 21.66 -20.24 4.83
C ILE A 76 22.00 -21.64 4.30
N GLU A 77 20.96 -22.37 3.92
CA GLU A 77 21.06 -23.73 3.39
C GLU A 77 20.79 -23.77 1.87
N LYS A 78 21.31 -24.78 1.21
CA LYS A 78 20.98 -25.08 -0.19
C LYS A 78 19.49 -25.46 -0.29
N GLY A 79 18.82 -24.99 -1.33
CA GLY A 79 17.39 -25.17 -1.51
C GLY A 79 16.54 -24.25 -0.61
N GLY A 80 17.16 -23.52 0.31
CA GLY A 80 16.48 -22.65 1.28
C GLY A 80 15.77 -21.45 0.61
N ARG A 81 14.72 -20.98 1.26
CA ARG A 81 13.88 -19.87 0.85
C ARG A 81 13.74 -18.91 2.04
N TYR A 82 14.13 -17.68 1.85
CA TYR A 82 14.28 -16.72 2.96
C TYR A 82 13.71 -15.37 2.60
N PHE A 83 13.30 -14.61 3.61
CA PHE A 83 13.07 -13.19 3.48
C PHE A 83 13.58 -12.44 4.72
N VAL A 84 13.87 -11.16 4.52
CA VAL A 84 14.29 -10.23 5.59
C VAL A 84 13.57 -8.91 5.37
N THR A 85 13.16 -8.26 6.45
CA THR A 85 12.52 -6.95 6.42
C THR A 85 13.40 -5.90 7.07
N ARG A 86 13.27 -4.65 6.63
CA ARG A 86 13.86 -3.50 7.31
C ARG A 86 12.77 -2.51 7.68
N ASN A 87 12.69 -2.18 8.97
CA ASN A 87 11.73 -1.21 9.50
C ASN A 87 10.26 -1.55 9.16
N ASP A 88 9.94 -2.81 8.84
CA ASP A 88 8.63 -3.27 8.35
C ASP A 88 8.05 -2.43 7.19
N SER A 89 8.91 -1.76 6.43
CA SER A 89 8.53 -0.92 5.28
C SER A 89 9.21 -1.36 3.98
N SER A 90 10.16 -2.28 4.05
CA SER A 90 10.79 -2.91 2.90
C SER A 90 11.08 -4.38 3.17
N ILE A 91 11.17 -5.18 2.12
CA ILE A 91 11.40 -6.62 2.19
C ILE A 91 12.31 -7.07 1.06
N VAL A 92 13.19 -8.01 1.36
CA VAL A 92 13.98 -8.75 0.36
C VAL A 92 13.69 -10.22 0.55
N ALA A 93 13.19 -10.89 -0.47
CA ALA A 93 12.98 -12.33 -0.48
C ALA A 93 13.90 -12.99 -1.51
N PHE A 94 14.49 -14.12 -1.17
CA PHE A 94 15.40 -14.83 -2.03
C PHE A 94 15.36 -16.34 -1.83
N THR A 95 15.80 -17.06 -2.85
CA THR A 95 15.92 -18.52 -2.83
C THR A 95 17.35 -18.92 -3.15
N ILE A 96 17.85 -19.94 -2.48
CA ILE A 96 19.14 -20.54 -2.73
C ILE A 96 18.93 -21.83 -3.54
N PRO A 97 19.57 -22.01 -4.69
CA PRO A 97 19.41 -23.24 -5.45
C PRO A 97 20.13 -24.43 -4.77
N GLU A 98 19.66 -25.65 -5.06
CA GLU A 98 20.29 -26.90 -4.61
C GLU A 98 21.72 -27.05 -5.15
N THR A 99 21.98 -26.55 -6.34
CA THR A 99 23.28 -26.58 -7.01
C THR A 99 23.94 -25.20 -6.99
N GLY A 100 25.25 -25.16 -7.25
CA GLY A 100 25.98 -23.89 -7.37
C GLY A 100 25.35 -22.96 -8.43
N PHE A 101 25.50 -21.67 -8.24
CA PHE A 101 24.99 -20.64 -9.16
C PHE A 101 26.08 -19.66 -9.54
N THR A 102 25.97 -19.08 -10.75
CA THR A 102 26.95 -18.14 -11.32
C THR A 102 26.37 -16.72 -11.49
N GLY A 103 25.13 -16.50 -11.09
CA GLY A 103 24.46 -15.21 -11.25
C GLY A 103 23.17 -15.11 -10.47
N TYR A 104 22.58 -13.91 -10.48
CA TYR A 104 21.35 -13.57 -9.79
C TYR A 104 20.28 -13.14 -10.79
N ARG A 105 19.03 -13.48 -10.50
CA ARG A 105 17.86 -12.87 -11.13
C ARG A 105 17.20 -12.00 -10.09
N ILE A 106 17.19 -10.69 -10.32
CA ILE A 106 16.68 -9.72 -9.38
C ILE A 106 15.43 -9.07 -9.98
N MET A 107 14.34 -9.04 -9.21
CA MET A 107 13.16 -8.23 -9.48
C MET A 107 13.02 -7.23 -8.34
N ALA A 108 12.79 -5.98 -8.67
CA ALA A 108 12.62 -4.91 -7.68
C ALA A 108 11.41 -4.06 -8.02
N SER A 109 10.69 -3.65 -6.98
CA SER A 109 9.61 -2.68 -7.05
C SER A 109 9.58 -1.88 -5.77
N HIS A 110 8.88 -0.74 -5.75
CA HIS A 110 8.61 -0.03 -4.51
C HIS A 110 7.36 -0.62 -3.82
N SER A 111 7.27 -0.48 -2.49
CA SER A 111 6.16 -0.96 -1.65
C SER A 111 5.26 0.17 -1.13
N ASP A 112 5.60 1.41 -1.40
CA ASP A 112 4.85 2.61 -1.05
C ASP A 112 4.02 3.13 -2.23
N SER A 113 3.17 4.11 -1.97
CA SER A 113 2.42 4.83 -3.00
C SER A 113 2.27 6.30 -2.62
N PRO A 114 2.00 7.20 -3.59
CA PRO A 114 1.75 8.60 -3.29
C PRO A 114 0.58 8.77 -2.34
N THR A 115 0.75 9.61 -1.32
CA THR A 115 -0.25 9.85 -0.28
C THR A 115 -0.05 11.21 0.39
N PHE A 116 -0.95 11.56 1.31
CA PHE A 116 -0.76 12.67 2.26
C PHE A 116 -0.34 12.11 3.60
N LYS A 117 0.89 12.42 4.01
CA LYS A 117 1.43 12.03 5.31
C LYS A 117 0.98 13.00 6.39
N ILE A 118 0.37 12.48 7.44
CA ILE A 118 -0.09 13.26 8.60
C ILE A 118 1.13 13.66 9.44
N LYS A 119 1.19 14.93 9.81
CA LYS A 119 2.27 15.50 10.64
C LYS A 119 2.03 15.24 12.13
N GLU A 120 3.07 15.45 12.94
CA GLU A 120 3.06 15.20 14.39
C GLU A 120 1.96 15.97 15.13
N ASN A 121 1.71 17.23 14.72
CA ASN A 121 0.59 18.03 15.22
C ASN A 121 -0.52 18.02 14.17
N PRO A 122 -1.39 17.00 14.19
CA PRO A 122 -2.29 16.73 13.08
C PRO A 122 -3.45 17.70 12.97
N GLU A 123 -4.01 18.16 14.07
CA GLU A 123 -5.20 18.99 14.05
C GLU A 123 -4.88 20.49 13.89
N MET A 124 -5.58 21.12 12.97
CA MET A 124 -5.52 22.56 12.70
C MET A 124 -6.92 23.15 12.80
N GLU A 125 -7.12 24.07 13.75
CA GLU A 125 -8.36 24.81 13.87
C GLU A 125 -8.43 25.91 12.79
N VAL A 126 -9.57 26.02 12.12
CA VAL A 126 -9.83 27.03 11.09
C VAL A 126 -11.07 27.84 11.46
N ASP A 127 -10.89 29.14 11.62
CA ASP A 127 -11.94 30.14 11.92
C ASP A 127 -12.81 29.80 13.15
N LYS A 128 -12.30 29.00 14.08
CA LYS A 128 -13.04 28.47 15.24
C LYS A 128 -14.33 27.72 14.85
N LYS A 129 -14.37 27.18 13.63
CA LYS A 129 -15.54 26.49 13.06
C LYS A 129 -15.22 25.08 12.59
N TYR A 130 -14.04 24.88 12.08
CA TYR A 130 -13.64 23.60 11.46
C TYR A 130 -12.30 23.11 11.99
N VAL A 131 -12.09 21.81 11.87
CA VAL A 131 -10.79 21.15 12.08
C VAL A 131 -10.34 20.55 10.76
N LYS A 132 -9.14 20.92 10.33
CA LYS A 132 -8.42 20.30 9.22
C LYS A 132 -7.25 19.49 9.74
N LEU A 133 -6.77 18.52 8.94
CA LEU A 133 -5.53 17.82 9.25
C LEU A 133 -4.33 18.49 8.57
N ASN A 134 -3.26 18.65 9.34
CA ASN A 134 -1.96 19.09 8.87
C ASN A 134 -1.24 17.92 8.21
N VAL A 135 -1.09 17.99 6.92
CA VAL A 135 -0.48 16.94 6.11
C VAL A 135 0.62 17.47 5.23
N GLU A 136 1.48 16.58 4.76
CA GLU A 136 2.45 16.85 3.70
C GLU A 136 2.25 15.88 2.55
N ARG A 137 2.44 16.36 1.34
CA ARG A 137 2.40 15.53 0.15
C ARG A 137 3.63 14.62 0.10
N TYR A 138 3.40 13.33 -0.03
CA TYR A 138 4.45 12.33 -0.20
C TYR A 138 4.39 11.74 -1.59
N GLY A 139 5.53 11.78 -2.29
CA GLY A 139 5.67 11.23 -3.64
C GLY A 139 5.09 12.10 -4.76
N GLY A 140 5.27 11.65 -5.99
CA GLY A 140 4.67 12.25 -7.17
C GLY A 140 3.23 11.78 -7.36
N MET A 141 2.27 12.72 -7.38
CA MET A 141 0.84 12.37 -7.51
C MET A 141 0.11 13.33 -8.44
N LEU A 142 -0.97 12.83 -9.01
CA LEU A 142 -2.02 13.66 -9.59
C LEU A 142 -2.87 14.21 -8.45
N CYS A 143 -2.96 15.54 -8.31
CA CYS A 143 -3.67 16.16 -7.19
C CYS A 143 -5.19 16.13 -7.37
N ALA A 144 -5.69 16.39 -8.57
CA ALA A 144 -7.12 16.51 -8.85
C ALA A 144 -7.98 15.30 -8.37
N PRO A 145 -7.55 14.03 -8.51
CA PRO A 145 -8.34 12.88 -8.05
C PRO A 145 -8.53 12.77 -6.53
N TRP A 146 -7.83 13.58 -5.74
CA TRP A 146 -7.94 13.56 -4.28
C TRP A 146 -9.08 14.43 -3.74
N PHE A 147 -9.61 15.34 -4.56
CA PHE A 147 -10.70 16.22 -4.15
C PHE A 147 -12.05 15.51 -4.17
N ASP A 148 -12.96 15.99 -3.32
CA ASP A 148 -14.39 15.64 -3.25
C ASP A 148 -14.68 14.13 -3.13
N ARG A 149 -13.77 13.40 -2.54
CA ARG A 149 -13.94 11.97 -2.28
C ARG A 149 -13.71 11.64 -0.81
N PRO A 150 -14.38 10.60 -0.29
CA PRO A 150 -14.12 10.14 1.06
C PRO A 150 -12.69 9.59 1.15
N LEU A 151 -12.02 9.92 2.25
CA LEU A 151 -10.67 9.49 2.58
C LEU A 151 -10.66 8.87 3.96
N SER A 152 -9.75 7.92 4.17
CA SER A 152 -9.46 7.30 5.46
C SER A 152 -8.01 7.52 5.85
N VAL A 153 -7.59 6.91 6.97
CA VAL A 153 -6.24 6.99 7.49
C VAL A 153 -5.75 5.59 7.82
N ALA A 154 -4.58 5.25 7.33
CA ALA A 154 -3.89 4.01 7.64
C ALA A 154 -2.39 4.25 7.81
N GLY A 155 -1.74 3.39 8.61
CA GLY A 155 -0.30 3.51 8.86
C GLY A 155 0.16 2.68 10.03
N ARG A 156 1.15 3.18 10.75
CA ARG A 156 1.60 2.56 11.99
C ARG A 156 1.72 3.61 13.10
N VAL A 157 1.54 3.15 14.33
CA VAL A 157 1.75 3.93 15.54
C VAL A 157 2.68 3.19 16.49
N ILE A 158 3.37 3.93 17.33
CA ILE A 158 4.14 3.37 18.43
C ILE A 158 3.33 3.59 19.70
N VAL A 159 3.00 2.49 20.38
CA VAL A 159 2.19 2.49 21.59
C VAL A 159 3.08 2.09 22.76
N LYS A 160 2.96 2.81 23.87
CA LYS A 160 3.62 2.42 25.13
C LYS A 160 2.78 1.37 25.84
N GLU A 161 3.33 0.19 26.04
CA GLU A 161 2.72 -0.90 26.80
C GLU A 161 3.61 -1.25 28.00
N GLY A 162 3.21 -0.78 29.19
CA GLY A 162 4.04 -0.87 30.39
C GLY A 162 5.34 -0.08 30.22
N ASP A 163 6.50 -0.75 30.33
CA ASP A 163 7.84 -0.16 30.15
C ASP A 163 8.41 -0.34 28.73
N SER A 164 7.66 -0.94 27.83
CA SER A 164 8.07 -1.18 26.44
C SER A 164 7.28 -0.33 25.44
N PHE A 165 7.83 -0.25 24.22
CA PHE A 165 7.18 0.38 23.08
C PHE A 165 6.91 -0.70 22.02
N VAL A 166 5.68 -0.78 21.56
CA VAL A 166 5.28 -1.71 20.51
C VAL A 166 4.75 -0.96 19.30
N THR A 167 5.05 -1.48 18.13
CA THR A 167 4.52 -0.96 16.86
C THR A 167 3.20 -1.64 16.56
N LYS A 168 2.14 -0.86 16.32
CA LYS A 168 0.84 -1.36 15.85
C LYS A 168 0.49 -0.77 14.50
N LEU A 169 -0.11 -1.58 13.64
CA LEU A 169 -0.70 -1.11 12.40
C LEU A 169 -2.10 -0.57 12.67
N VAL A 170 -2.43 0.50 11.99
CA VAL A 170 -3.72 1.18 12.10
C VAL A 170 -4.34 1.30 10.73
N ASP A 171 -5.56 0.84 10.61
CA ASP A 171 -6.45 1.11 9.49
C ASP A 171 -7.81 1.53 10.05
N VAL A 172 -8.19 2.79 9.82
CA VAL A 172 -9.46 3.31 10.33
C VAL A 172 -10.65 2.75 9.53
N ASP A 173 -10.42 2.39 8.28
CA ASP A 173 -11.35 1.70 7.37
C ASP A 173 -12.78 2.27 7.38
N ARG A 174 -12.89 3.58 7.34
CA ARG A 174 -14.17 4.30 7.17
C ARG A 174 -13.95 5.67 6.58
N ASP A 175 -15.01 6.26 6.03
CA ASP A 175 -15.04 7.64 5.59
C ASP A 175 -14.79 8.58 6.78
N LEU A 176 -13.62 9.21 6.80
CA LEU A 176 -13.16 10.02 7.92
C LEU A 176 -12.86 11.45 7.52
N LEU A 177 -12.36 11.65 6.32
CA LEU A 177 -11.80 12.91 5.84
C LEU A 177 -12.30 13.22 4.43
N MET A 178 -12.21 14.48 4.05
CA MET A 178 -12.42 14.92 2.67
C MET A 178 -11.53 16.14 2.38
N ILE A 179 -10.98 16.23 1.18
CA ILE A 179 -10.36 17.46 0.66
C ILE A 179 -11.42 18.17 -0.20
N PRO A 180 -12.11 19.19 0.31
CA PRO A 180 -13.15 19.87 -0.46
C PRO A 180 -12.56 20.72 -1.57
N ASN A 181 -13.14 20.63 -2.76
CA ASN A 181 -12.84 21.52 -3.86
C ASN A 181 -13.58 22.86 -3.69
N LEU A 182 -13.20 23.83 -4.46
CA LEU A 182 -13.87 25.13 -4.52
C LEU A 182 -14.85 25.18 -5.71
N ALA A 183 -15.95 25.91 -5.54
CA ALA A 183 -16.80 26.23 -6.67
C ALA A 183 -16.03 27.03 -7.72
N ILE A 184 -16.36 26.84 -9.00
CA ILE A 184 -15.72 27.54 -10.12
C ILE A 184 -15.68 29.05 -9.96
N HIS A 185 -16.67 29.63 -9.27
CA HIS A 185 -16.72 31.07 -9.00
C HIS A 185 -15.60 31.56 -8.06
N MET A 186 -15.03 30.65 -7.25
CA MET A 186 -13.94 30.93 -6.31
C MET A 186 -12.58 30.50 -6.84
N ASN A 187 -12.54 29.67 -7.90
CA ASN A 187 -11.32 29.23 -8.57
C ASN A 187 -11.56 29.12 -10.08
N ARG A 188 -11.56 30.23 -10.78
CA ARG A 188 -11.88 30.28 -12.22
C ARG A 188 -10.82 29.66 -13.11
N GLU A 189 -9.59 29.54 -12.62
CA GLU A 189 -8.44 29.00 -13.36
C GLU A 189 -8.30 27.47 -13.21
N VAL A 190 -9.18 26.81 -12.46
CA VAL A 190 -9.04 25.38 -12.13
C VAL A 190 -8.96 24.50 -13.39
N ASN A 191 -9.65 24.88 -14.47
CA ASN A 191 -9.67 24.14 -15.73
C ASN A 191 -8.54 24.54 -16.69
N ASP A 192 -7.80 25.61 -16.38
CA ASP A 192 -6.77 26.18 -17.24
C ASP A 192 -5.34 25.85 -16.76
N GLY A 193 -5.20 24.81 -15.92
CA GLY A 193 -3.90 24.36 -15.42
C GLY A 193 -3.53 24.94 -14.04
N TYR A 194 -4.48 25.08 -13.14
CA TYR A 194 -4.26 25.54 -11.77
C TYR A 194 -3.18 24.74 -11.04
N LYS A 195 -2.22 25.44 -10.44
CA LYS A 195 -1.14 24.85 -9.66
C LYS A 195 -1.54 24.73 -8.18
N TYR A 196 -1.94 23.55 -7.77
CA TYR A 196 -2.32 23.28 -6.38
C TYR A 196 -1.16 23.50 -5.40
N ASN A 197 -1.41 24.25 -4.34
CA ASN A 197 -0.55 24.36 -3.17
C ASN A 197 -1.00 23.33 -2.12
N ALA A 198 -0.19 22.28 -1.91
CA ALA A 198 -0.58 21.21 -1.01
C ALA A 198 -0.83 21.65 0.45
N GLN A 199 -0.17 22.73 0.90
CA GLN A 199 -0.33 23.25 2.28
C GLN A 199 -1.51 24.20 2.45
N VAL A 200 -2.17 24.58 1.36
CA VAL A 200 -3.33 25.49 1.36
C VAL A 200 -4.56 24.78 0.81
N ASP A 201 -4.46 24.26 -0.42
CA ASP A 201 -5.60 23.73 -1.15
C ASP A 201 -5.96 22.29 -0.76
N MET A 202 -5.00 21.52 -0.23
CA MET A 202 -5.13 20.07 -0.09
C MET A 202 -5.12 19.58 1.38
N LEU A 203 -5.35 20.47 2.34
CA LEU A 203 -5.49 20.06 3.74
C LEU A 203 -6.86 19.42 3.97
N PRO A 204 -6.92 18.13 4.36
CA PRO A 204 -8.18 17.43 4.55
C PRO A 204 -9.03 18.06 5.66
N LEU A 205 -10.30 18.25 5.39
CA LEU A 205 -11.30 18.59 6.37
C LEU A 205 -11.60 17.33 7.20
N TYR A 206 -11.46 17.45 8.52
CA TYR A 206 -11.77 16.38 9.46
C TYR A 206 -13.17 16.51 10.07
N GLY A 207 -13.60 17.72 10.37
CA GLY A 207 -14.93 17.96 10.91
C GLY A 207 -15.17 19.41 11.27
N ASP A 208 -16.27 19.66 11.95
CA ASP A 208 -16.53 20.94 12.59
C ASP A 208 -15.73 21.10 13.90
N ILE A 209 -15.89 22.21 14.58
CA ILE A 209 -15.11 22.51 15.80
C ILE A 209 -15.36 21.52 16.95
N SER A 210 -16.46 20.79 16.95
CA SER A 210 -16.74 19.77 17.97
C SER A 210 -15.84 18.55 17.84
N SER A 211 -15.24 18.33 16.69
CA SER A 211 -14.27 17.24 16.41
C SER A 211 -12.85 17.55 16.89
N LYS A 212 -12.59 18.76 17.39
CA LYS A 212 -11.27 19.12 17.94
C LYS A 212 -10.84 18.16 19.05
N ASP A 213 -9.55 17.82 19.09
CA ASP A 213 -8.91 16.89 20.03
C ASP A 213 -9.48 15.44 19.98
N THR A 214 -10.10 15.06 18.88
CA THR A 214 -10.66 13.70 18.69
C THR A 214 -9.92 12.83 17.68
N PHE A 215 -9.08 13.42 16.82
CA PHE A 215 -8.38 12.65 15.79
C PHE A 215 -7.47 11.58 16.38
N MET A 216 -6.62 11.93 17.33
CA MET A 216 -5.73 10.96 17.98
C MET A 216 -6.49 9.88 18.76
N LYS A 217 -7.70 10.19 19.27
CA LYS A 217 -8.57 9.19 19.90
C LYS A 217 -9.10 8.18 18.88
N ALA A 218 -9.44 8.64 17.67
CA ALA A 218 -9.85 7.76 16.59
C ALA A 218 -8.70 6.81 16.14
N ILE A 219 -7.49 7.34 16.06
CA ILE A 219 -6.30 6.54 15.76
C ILE A 219 -5.99 5.53 16.88
N ALA A 220 -6.06 5.94 18.14
CA ALA A 220 -5.83 5.05 19.28
C ALA A 220 -6.85 3.90 19.31
N LYS A 221 -8.13 4.19 19.05
CA LYS A 221 -9.18 3.17 18.94
C LYS A 221 -8.92 2.17 17.79
N ALA A 222 -8.41 2.62 16.67
CA ALA A 222 -8.08 1.75 15.55
C ALA A 222 -6.79 0.93 15.78
N ALA A 223 -6.02 1.24 16.83
CA ALA A 223 -4.83 0.49 17.26
C ALA A 223 -5.12 -0.56 18.34
N GLU A 224 -6.33 -0.65 18.87
CA GLU A 224 -6.78 -1.68 19.81
C GLU A 224 -6.94 -3.04 19.10
#